data_dedf1085f36e5da6bb24b3943fb29a87
#
_entry.id   dedf1085f36e5da6bb24b3943fb29a87
#
_cell.length_a   1.000
_cell.length_b   1.000
_cell.length_c   1.000
_cell.angle_alpha   90.00
_cell.angle_beta   90.00
_cell.angle_gamma   90.00
#
_symmetry.space_group_name_H-M   'P 1'
#
loop_
_entity.id
_entity.type
_entity.pdbx_description
1 polymer ?
#
loop_
_entity_poly.entity_id
_entity_poly.type
_entity_poly.pdbx_seq_one_letter_code
_entity_poly.pdbx_strand_id
1 'polypeptide(L)'
;AKLLVKAGEKVENDLKQIDFGNGYQSNLVTISVPDVNPEKHALDQKDNKKVLDGQEVQIGQYIRYLLDGVTVPTKHDSLFQYDGSDQLDVVHDRFTGKWSGIFKGTEYTAEKDLVLSYDVILKDGKVVKAGEKVVKGTPYAFLFEVNQDTDPNFLKKIVTVKWNEKEGKWSYVINQDFLNSLGVKGTFDADFYLEVERIKAGKVENTFINTVNSQEMTAKVTTTTPEPPKPEEPGKPNPQPSLPNTGTAASMLPVVGMILGLLSLVGLRKYKK
;
A
#
# COMPACT_ATOMS: atom_id res chain seq x y z
N ALA A 1 -18.98 -30.02 -0.14
CA ALA A 1 -18.50 -29.85 1.25
C ALA A 1 -17.69 -28.55 1.34
N LYS A 2 -17.87 -27.79 2.42
CA LYS A 2 -17.06 -26.60 2.70
C LYS A 2 -15.85 -27.05 3.55
N LEU A 3 -14.63 -26.68 3.13
CA LEU A 3 -13.44 -26.89 3.96
C LEU A 3 -13.51 -25.94 5.15
N LEU A 4 -13.20 -26.46 6.36
CA LEU A 4 -13.21 -25.70 7.62
C LEU A 4 -11.79 -25.51 8.19
N VAL A 5 -10.78 -25.80 7.38
CA VAL A 5 -9.36 -25.66 7.73
C VAL A 5 -8.79 -24.35 7.26
N LYS A 6 -7.72 -23.89 7.88
CA LYS A 6 -7.04 -22.64 7.55
C LYS A 6 -6.19 -22.78 6.29
N ALA A 7 -5.86 -21.63 5.69
CA ALA A 7 -4.84 -21.57 4.64
C ALA A 7 -3.54 -22.24 5.08
N GLY A 8 -2.86 -22.92 4.16
CA GLY A 8 -1.64 -23.71 4.43
C GLY A 8 -1.87 -25.09 5.06
N GLU A 9 -3.05 -25.39 5.57
CA GLU A 9 -3.35 -26.69 6.18
C GLU A 9 -3.70 -27.75 5.12
N LYS A 10 -3.59 -29.01 5.52
CA LYS A 10 -3.97 -30.16 4.69
C LYS A 10 -5.19 -30.85 5.28
N VAL A 11 -6.08 -31.29 4.41
CA VAL A 11 -7.21 -32.15 4.76
C VAL A 11 -6.94 -33.52 4.19
N GLU A 12 -6.99 -34.52 5.07
CA GLU A 12 -6.84 -35.92 4.70
C GLU A 12 -8.19 -36.62 4.88
N ASN A 13 -8.54 -37.44 3.93
CA ASN A 13 -9.76 -38.24 3.96
C ASN A 13 -9.52 -39.64 3.42
N ASP A 14 -9.98 -40.64 4.16
CA ASP A 14 -10.01 -42.02 3.75
C ASP A 14 -11.38 -42.65 4.05
N LEU A 15 -11.66 -43.78 3.45
CA LEU A 15 -12.85 -44.57 3.72
C LEU A 15 -12.44 -45.91 4.31
N LYS A 16 -13.02 -46.28 5.42
CA LYS A 16 -12.93 -47.60 5.98
C LYS A 16 -14.25 -48.35 5.77
N GLN A 17 -14.21 -49.44 5.02
CA GLN A 17 -15.35 -50.34 4.83
C GLN A 17 -15.14 -51.61 5.65
N ILE A 18 -16.19 -52.07 6.33
CA ILE A 18 -16.20 -53.32 7.04
C ILE A 18 -17.23 -54.21 6.35
N ASP A 19 -16.78 -55.37 5.83
CA ASP A 19 -17.62 -56.33 5.17
C ASP A 19 -17.26 -57.74 5.66
N PHE A 20 -18.27 -58.50 6.05
CA PHE A 20 -18.10 -59.87 6.64
C PHE A 20 -17.03 -59.95 7.75
N GLY A 21 -16.89 -58.93 8.57
CA GLY A 21 -15.91 -58.87 9.65
C GLY A 21 -14.49 -58.47 9.20
N ASN A 22 -14.25 -58.24 7.93
CA ASN A 22 -12.99 -57.77 7.41
C ASN A 22 -13.04 -56.25 7.21
N GLY A 23 -11.98 -55.56 7.58
CA GLY A 23 -11.81 -54.14 7.34
C GLY A 23 -11.04 -53.88 6.05
N TYR A 24 -11.59 -53.03 5.19
CA TYR A 24 -10.94 -52.52 3.98
C TYR A 24 -10.79 -51.01 4.09
N GLN A 25 -9.60 -50.52 3.78
CA GLN A 25 -9.31 -49.07 3.81
C GLN A 25 -9.05 -48.58 2.39
N SER A 26 -9.66 -47.48 2.00
CA SER A 26 -9.38 -46.83 0.73
C SER A 26 -7.96 -46.19 0.75
N ASN A 27 -7.53 -45.72 -0.41
CA ASN A 27 -6.39 -44.82 -0.46
C ASN A 27 -6.67 -43.54 0.32
N LEU A 28 -5.63 -42.97 0.90
CA LEU A 28 -5.68 -41.64 1.51
C LEU A 28 -5.76 -40.57 0.41
N VAL A 29 -6.76 -39.68 0.51
CA VAL A 29 -6.85 -38.50 -0.34
C VAL A 29 -6.45 -37.29 0.49
N THR A 30 -5.43 -36.58 0.03
CA THR A 30 -4.93 -35.37 0.66
C THR A 30 -5.26 -34.15 -0.19
N ILE A 31 -5.91 -33.14 0.40
CA ILE A 31 -6.16 -31.84 -0.20
C ILE A 31 -5.35 -30.81 0.56
N SER A 32 -4.52 -30.05 -0.13
CA SER A 32 -3.82 -28.89 0.45
C SER A 32 -4.63 -27.64 0.22
N VAL A 33 -4.81 -26.84 1.27
CA VAL A 33 -5.42 -25.51 1.17
C VAL A 33 -4.28 -24.51 0.92
N PRO A 34 -4.27 -23.78 -0.21
CA PRO A 34 -3.24 -22.78 -0.46
C PRO A 34 -3.22 -21.71 0.65
N ASP A 35 -2.02 -21.28 1.02
CA ASP A 35 -1.85 -20.10 1.87
C ASP A 35 -1.92 -18.86 0.95
N VAL A 36 -3.10 -18.30 0.82
CA VAL A 36 -3.40 -17.17 -0.06
C VAL A 36 -3.89 -16.02 0.81
N ASN A 37 -2.97 -15.26 1.37
CA ASN A 37 -3.27 -14.08 2.17
C ASN A 37 -2.83 -12.83 1.41
N PRO A 38 -3.57 -11.72 1.53
CA PRO A 38 -3.10 -10.43 1.07
C PRO A 38 -1.96 -9.94 1.96
N GLU A 39 -1.09 -9.11 1.41
CA GLU A 39 -0.06 -8.42 2.17
C GLU A 39 -0.27 -6.90 2.08
N LYS A 40 0.34 -6.17 3.00
CA LYS A 40 0.29 -4.72 3.00
C LYS A 40 1.62 -4.15 3.44
N HIS A 41 2.16 -3.25 2.63
CA HIS A 41 3.45 -2.61 2.90
C HIS A 41 3.36 -1.10 2.79
N ALA A 42 4.19 -0.41 3.56
CA ALA A 42 4.51 0.99 3.38
C ALA A 42 5.85 1.09 2.63
N LEU A 43 5.88 1.76 1.50
CA LEU A 43 7.06 1.93 0.66
C LEU A 43 7.47 3.39 0.59
N ASP A 44 8.77 3.65 0.45
CA ASP A 44 9.25 5.00 0.15
C ASP A 44 8.82 5.40 -1.27
N GLN A 45 8.17 6.57 -1.41
CA GLN A 45 7.68 7.01 -2.72
C GLN A 45 8.80 7.24 -3.74
N LYS A 46 10.01 7.61 -3.29
CA LYS A 46 11.18 7.85 -4.15
C LYS A 46 11.90 6.55 -4.53
N ASP A 47 11.82 5.55 -3.66
CA ASP A 47 12.41 4.23 -3.86
C ASP A 47 11.42 3.14 -3.46
N ASN A 48 10.64 2.67 -4.42
CA ASN A 48 9.62 1.63 -4.21
C ASN A 48 10.18 0.29 -3.71
N LYS A 49 11.48 0.11 -3.67
CA LYS A 49 12.13 -1.08 -3.08
C LYS A 49 12.40 -0.92 -1.60
N LYS A 50 12.38 0.32 -1.09
CA LYS A 50 12.62 0.60 0.32
C LYS A 50 11.32 0.44 1.11
N VAL A 51 11.26 -0.62 1.91
CA VAL A 51 10.14 -0.92 2.81
C VAL A 51 10.26 -0.09 4.07
N LEU A 52 9.17 0.52 4.49
CA LEU A 52 9.03 1.39 5.67
C LEU A 52 8.21 0.74 6.79
N ASP A 53 7.88 -0.54 6.68
CA ASP A 53 7.09 -1.28 7.67
C ASP A 53 7.76 -1.26 9.03
N GLY A 54 7.04 -0.79 10.05
CA GLY A 54 7.57 -0.61 11.40
C GLY A 54 8.62 0.49 11.56
N GLN A 55 8.94 1.24 10.47
CA GLN A 55 9.98 2.26 10.47
C GLN A 55 9.45 3.64 10.83
N GLU A 56 10.39 4.54 11.10
CA GLU A 56 10.10 5.96 11.25
C GLU A 56 9.93 6.64 9.89
N VAL A 57 8.90 7.48 9.80
CA VAL A 57 8.55 8.32 8.65
C VAL A 57 8.50 9.77 9.10
N GLN A 58 9.05 10.69 8.33
CA GLN A 58 9.08 12.10 8.69
C GLN A 58 7.79 12.83 8.24
N ILE A 59 7.40 13.90 8.95
CA ILE A 59 6.35 14.80 8.48
C ILE A 59 6.74 15.37 7.11
N GLY A 60 5.80 15.42 6.16
CA GLY A 60 6.04 15.82 4.77
C GLY A 60 6.61 14.72 3.87
N GLN A 61 6.92 13.53 4.41
CA GLN A 61 7.35 12.41 3.59
C GLN A 61 6.19 11.79 2.84
N TYR A 62 6.41 11.47 1.56
CA TYR A 62 5.46 10.73 0.75
C TYR A 62 5.71 9.24 0.90
N ILE A 63 4.62 8.51 1.16
CA ILE A 63 4.57 7.06 1.34
C ILE A 63 3.70 6.48 0.23
N ARG A 64 4.09 5.32 -0.30
CA ARG A 64 3.22 4.50 -1.14
C ARG A 64 2.80 3.27 -0.36
N TYR A 65 1.52 3.18 -0.02
CA TYR A 65 0.96 1.95 0.52
C TYR A 65 0.73 0.96 -0.61
N LEU A 66 1.37 -0.19 -0.53
CA LEU A 66 1.10 -1.35 -1.39
C LEU A 66 0.01 -2.18 -0.74
N LEU A 67 -1.07 -2.38 -1.46
CA LEU A 67 -2.15 -3.31 -1.19
C LEU A 67 -1.93 -4.52 -2.09
N ASP A 68 -1.12 -5.45 -1.61
CA ASP A 68 -0.78 -6.68 -2.31
C ASP A 68 -1.96 -7.65 -2.18
N GLY A 69 -2.71 -7.79 -3.24
CA GLY A 69 -3.94 -8.58 -3.26
C GLY A 69 -3.64 -10.08 -3.22
N VAL A 70 -4.67 -10.85 -2.92
CA VAL A 70 -4.56 -12.31 -2.94
C VAL A 70 -4.20 -12.80 -4.34
N THR A 71 -3.09 -13.48 -4.50
CA THR A 71 -2.79 -14.23 -5.72
C THR A 71 -3.68 -15.47 -5.80
N VAL A 72 -4.64 -15.45 -6.71
CA VAL A 72 -5.52 -16.59 -6.97
C VAL A 72 -4.72 -17.67 -7.72
N PRO A 73 -4.60 -18.89 -7.18
CA PRO A 73 -3.79 -19.94 -7.77
C PRO A 73 -4.45 -20.55 -9.02
N THR A 74 -3.71 -21.33 -9.77
CA THR A 74 -4.25 -22.13 -10.90
C THR A 74 -5.33 -23.12 -10.44
N LYS A 75 -6.29 -23.42 -11.32
CA LYS A 75 -7.40 -24.36 -11.07
C LYS A 75 -8.30 -23.95 -9.90
N HIS A 76 -8.52 -22.66 -9.79
CA HIS A 76 -9.46 -22.08 -8.81
C HIS A 76 -10.92 -22.21 -9.28
N ASP A 77 -11.86 -21.97 -8.37
CA ASP A 77 -13.26 -21.77 -8.74
C ASP A 77 -13.44 -20.48 -9.55
N SER A 78 -14.54 -20.34 -10.28
CA SER A 78 -14.86 -19.12 -10.99
C SER A 78 -14.83 -17.91 -10.07
N LEU A 79 -14.12 -16.85 -10.47
CA LEU A 79 -14.07 -15.60 -9.74
C LEU A 79 -15.35 -14.81 -10.01
N PHE A 80 -16.16 -14.64 -8.98
CA PHE A 80 -17.36 -13.79 -9.05
C PHE A 80 -17.21 -12.52 -8.21
N GLN A 81 -16.14 -12.41 -7.44
CA GLN A 81 -15.84 -11.23 -6.64
C GLN A 81 -14.33 -11.14 -6.38
N TYR A 82 -13.79 -9.96 -6.60
CA TYR A 82 -12.44 -9.58 -6.19
C TYR A 82 -12.44 -8.08 -5.90
N ASP A 83 -12.56 -7.75 -4.61
CA ASP A 83 -12.73 -6.39 -4.12
C ASP A 83 -11.68 -6.09 -3.07
N GLY A 84 -11.42 -4.81 -2.83
CA GLY A 84 -10.58 -4.41 -1.71
C GLY A 84 -10.90 -3.03 -1.20
N SER A 85 -10.49 -2.79 0.02
CA SER A 85 -10.57 -1.47 0.63
C SER A 85 -9.43 -1.22 1.59
N ASP A 86 -9.00 0.03 1.61
CA ASP A 86 -7.98 0.54 2.50
C ASP A 86 -8.54 1.63 3.41
N GLN A 87 -8.30 1.48 4.71
CA GLN A 87 -8.70 2.45 5.71
C GLN A 87 -7.49 3.32 6.06
N LEU A 88 -7.41 4.51 5.45
CA LEU A 88 -6.36 5.49 5.72
C LEU A 88 -6.63 6.22 7.05
N ASP A 89 -5.58 6.43 7.82
CA ASP A 89 -5.61 7.34 8.97
C ASP A 89 -5.48 8.79 8.49
N VAL A 90 -6.61 9.40 8.14
CA VAL A 90 -6.67 10.77 7.60
C VAL A 90 -6.28 11.86 8.61
N VAL A 91 -6.08 11.50 9.88
CA VAL A 91 -5.54 12.43 10.89
C VAL A 91 -4.03 12.60 10.70
N HIS A 92 -3.34 11.55 10.27
CA HIS A 92 -1.89 11.51 10.15
C HIS A 92 -1.41 11.50 8.70
N ASP A 93 -2.22 10.94 7.78
CA ASP A 93 -1.89 10.79 6.36
C ASP A 93 -2.90 11.52 5.48
N ARG A 94 -2.42 12.29 4.53
CA ARG A 94 -3.23 12.93 3.50
C ARG A 94 -3.12 12.17 2.18
N PHE A 95 -4.21 11.62 1.67
CA PHE A 95 -4.25 11.01 0.36
C PHE A 95 -4.01 12.07 -0.72
N THR A 96 -3.07 11.81 -1.65
CA THR A 96 -2.70 12.76 -2.71
C THR A 96 -3.60 12.70 -3.92
N GLY A 97 -4.52 11.72 -3.98
CA GLY A 97 -5.33 11.42 -5.15
C GLY A 97 -4.65 10.50 -6.15
N LYS A 98 -3.37 10.19 -5.95
CA LYS A 98 -2.62 9.31 -6.85
C LYS A 98 -2.72 7.86 -6.39
N TRP A 99 -3.03 7.01 -7.33
CA TRP A 99 -3.07 5.56 -7.16
C TRP A 99 -2.68 4.86 -8.45
N SER A 100 -2.23 3.63 -8.37
CA SER A 100 -2.12 2.74 -9.52
C SER A 100 -2.52 1.32 -9.15
N GLY A 101 -2.94 0.54 -10.14
CA GLY A 101 -3.27 -0.88 -10.01
C GLY A 101 -2.54 -1.69 -11.05
N ILE A 102 -1.88 -2.78 -10.63
CA ILE A 102 -1.19 -3.72 -11.50
C ILE A 102 -2.01 -5.00 -11.55
N PHE A 103 -2.38 -5.42 -12.75
CA PHE A 103 -3.15 -6.62 -13.03
C PHE A 103 -2.26 -7.64 -13.71
N LYS A 104 -2.18 -8.84 -13.14
CA LYS A 104 -1.33 -9.90 -13.63
C LYS A 104 -2.11 -11.22 -13.72
N GLY A 105 -1.89 -11.93 -14.78
CA GLY A 105 -2.43 -13.28 -14.94
C GLY A 105 -1.49 -14.14 -15.79
N THR A 106 -1.30 -15.37 -15.36
CA THR A 106 -0.41 -16.34 -16.04
C THR A 106 -1.12 -17.68 -16.24
N GLU A 107 -0.53 -18.52 -17.06
CA GLU A 107 -0.99 -19.90 -17.29
C GLU A 107 -2.40 -20.03 -17.90
N TYR A 108 -2.90 -18.98 -18.56
CA TYR A 108 -4.15 -19.03 -19.29
C TYR A 108 -4.01 -19.79 -20.61
N THR A 109 -5.11 -20.37 -21.05
CA THR A 109 -5.28 -20.91 -22.41
C THR A 109 -6.63 -20.47 -22.93
N ALA A 110 -6.66 -19.89 -24.13
CA ALA A 110 -7.89 -19.46 -24.76
C ALA A 110 -8.81 -20.66 -25.03
N GLU A 111 -9.92 -20.79 -24.35
CA GLU A 111 -10.88 -21.88 -24.52
C GLU A 111 -11.73 -21.74 -25.79
N LYS A 112 -11.83 -20.51 -26.29
CA LYS A 112 -12.46 -20.10 -27.55
C LYS A 112 -11.63 -18.98 -28.17
N ASP A 113 -11.99 -18.55 -29.39
CA ASP A 113 -11.43 -17.31 -29.93
C ASP A 113 -11.83 -16.13 -29.04
N LEU A 114 -10.84 -15.36 -28.60
CA LEU A 114 -11.00 -14.21 -27.69
C LEU A 114 -10.59 -12.91 -28.37
N VAL A 115 -11.30 -11.84 -28.05
CA VAL A 115 -10.86 -10.46 -28.31
C VAL A 115 -10.86 -9.74 -26.97
N LEU A 116 -9.67 -9.44 -26.48
CA LEU A 116 -9.49 -8.85 -25.15
C LEU A 116 -9.30 -7.33 -25.26
N SER A 117 -9.70 -6.61 -24.22
CA SER A 117 -9.56 -5.15 -24.16
C SER A 117 -8.21 -4.71 -23.64
N TYR A 118 -7.28 -5.62 -23.41
CA TYR A 118 -5.92 -5.41 -22.92
C TYR A 118 -4.93 -6.28 -23.72
N ASP A 119 -3.67 -5.88 -23.66
CA ASP A 119 -2.58 -6.62 -24.32
C ASP A 119 -2.33 -7.95 -23.61
N VAL A 120 -2.03 -8.99 -24.37
CA VAL A 120 -1.61 -10.28 -23.84
C VAL A 120 -0.27 -10.70 -24.41
N ILE A 121 0.44 -11.50 -23.63
CA ILE A 121 1.77 -12.02 -23.93
C ILE A 121 1.64 -13.51 -24.21
N LEU A 122 2.03 -13.94 -25.40
CA LEU A 122 2.05 -15.35 -25.75
C LEU A 122 3.29 -16.06 -25.18
N LYS A 123 3.26 -17.39 -25.16
CA LYS A 123 4.36 -18.20 -24.64
C LYS A 123 5.71 -17.94 -25.32
N ASP A 124 5.71 -17.54 -26.59
CA ASP A 124 6.90 -17.17 -27.36
C ASP A 124 7.36 -15.72 -27.11
N GLY A 125 6.69 -14.99 -26.22
CA GLY A 125 6.97 -13.59 -25.91
C GLY A 125 6.30 -12.58 -26.86
N LYS A 126 5.59 -13.03 -27.89
CA LYS A 126 4.85 -12.14 -28.79
C LYS A 126 3.70 -11.48 -28.05
N VAL A 127 3.54 -10.17 -28.25
CA VAL A 127 2.40 -9.39 -27.72
C VAL A 127 1.28 -9.37 -28.76
N VAL A 128 0.09 -9.79 -28.34
CA VAL A 128 -1.17 -9.57 -29.06
C VAL A 128 -1.83 -8.34 -28.47
N LYS A 129 -2.09 -7.35 -29.31
CA LYS A 129 -2.63 -6.05 -28.87
C LYS A 129 -4.10 -6.13 -28.51
N ALA A 130 -4.52 -5.22 -27.62
CA ALA A 130 -5.94 -5.03 -27.30
C ALA A 130 -6.77 -4.88 -28.58
N GLY A 131 -7.90 -5.60 -28.66
CA GLY A 131 -8.75 -5.65 -29.85
C GLY A 131 -8.33 -6.64 -30.93
N GLU A 132 -7.14 -7.24 -30.84
CA GLU A 132 -6.74 -8.32 -31.71
C GLU A 132 -7.22 -9.69 -31.23
N LYS A 133 -7.29 -10.64 -32.15
CA LYS A 133 -7.81 -11.98 -31.88
C LYS A 133 -6.74 -12.90 -31.29
N VAL A 134 -7.05 -13.50 -30.15
CA VAL A 134 -6.32 -14.65 -29.58
C VAL A 134 -7.08 -15.91 -29.97
N VAL A 135 -6.45 -16.79 -30.74
CA VAL A 135 -7.09 -18.00 -31.28
C VAL A 135 -7.26 -19.04 -30.19
N LYS A 136 -8.36 -19.80 -30.24
CA LYS A 136 -8.61 -20.96 -29.36
C LYS A 136 -7.37 -21.87 -29.26
N GLY A 137 -7.05 -22.31 -28.04
CA GLY A 137 -5.94 -23.19 -27.73
C GLY A 137 -4.61 -22.45 -27.51
N THR A 138 -4.56 -21.13 -27.70
CA THR A 138 -3.35 -20.34 -27.51
C THR A 138 -3.06 -20.11 -26.03
N PRO A 139 -1.89 -20.51 -25.50
CA PRO A 139 -1.46 -20.12 -24.15
C PRO A 139 -1.10 -18.63 -24.09
N TYR A 140 -1.53 -17.94 -23.06
CA TYR A 140 -1.25 -16.52 -22.87
C TYR A 140 -1.12 -16.12 -21.41
N ALA A 141 -0.51 -14.96 -21.18
CA ALA A 141 -0.44 -14.25 -19.92
C ALA A 141 -0.80 -12.78 -20.15
N PHE A 142 -1.05 -12.03 -19.11
CA PHE A 142 -1.19 -10.58 -19.19
C PHE A 142 -0.52 -9.90 -18.00
N LEU A 143 -0.06 -8.69 -18.25
CA LEU A 143 0.44 -7.76 -17.25
C LEU A 143 0.16 -6.34 -17.77
N PHE A 144 -0.69 -5.61 -17.06
CA PHE A 144 -0.97 -4.23 -17.40
C PHE A 144 -1.21 -3.39 -16.14
N GLU A 145 -1.00 -2.10 -16.28
CA GLU A 145 -1.22 -1.12 -15.21
C GLU A 145 -2.38 -0.19 -15.56
N VAL A 146 -3.14 0.20 -14.55
CA VAL A 146 -4.13 1.28 -14.59
C VAL A 146 -3.85 2.27 -13.47
N ASN A 147 -4.25 3.52 -13.64
CA ASN A 147 -4.10 4.57 -12.63
C ASN A 147 -5.21 5.63 -12.77
N GLN A 148 -5.16 6.70 -12.00
CA GLN A 148 -6.14 7.80 -12.03
C GLN A 148 -6.22 8.51 -13.40
N ASP A 149 -5.19 8.40 -14.25
CA ASP A 149 -5.13 9.04 -15.56
C ASP A 149 -5.50 8.08 -16.71
N THR A 150 -5.81 6.82 -16.39
CA THR A 150 -6.23 5.81 -17.38
C THR A 150 -7.56 6.20 -18.02
N ASP A 151 -7.69 5.96 -19.35
CA ASP A 151 -8.93 6.22 -20.07
C ASP A 151 -10.14 5.65 -19.33
N PRO A 152 -11.15 6.47 -18.99
CA PRO A 152 -12.30 6.03 -18.19
C PRO A 152 -13.10 4.90 -18.83
N ASN A 153 -13.12 4.80 -20.18
CA ASN A 153 -13.84 3.74 -20.88
C ASN A 153 -13.10 2.40 -20.80
N PHE A 154 -11.77 2.44 -20.71
CA PHE A 154 -10.99 1.25 -20.41
C PHE A 154 -11.09 0.90 -18.93
N LEU A 155 -10.86 1.87 -18.04
CA LEU A 155 -10.86 1.67 -16.59
C LEU A 155 -12.14 0.99 -16.09
N LYS A 156 -13.31 1.47 -16.52
CA LYS A 156 -14.61 0.89 -16.10
C LYS A 156 -14.82 -0.56 -16.53
N LYS A 157 -14.09 -1.03 -17.56
CA LYS A 157 -14.14 -2.45 -17.98
C LYS A 157 -13.30 -3.34 -17.07
N ILE A 158 -12.37 -2.78 -16.32
CA ILE A 158 -11.40 -3.50 -15.48
C ILE A 158 -11.76 -3.35 -14.01
N VAL A 159 -11.89 -2.11 -13.54
CA VAL A 159 -12.06 -1.81 -12.12
C VAL A 159 -12.82 -0.51 -11.89
N THR A 160 -13.59 -0.47 -10.83
CA THR A 160 -14.18 0.76 -10.28
C THR A 160 -13.46 1.10 -8.99
N VAL A 161 -12.93 2.32 -8.92
CA VAL A 161 -12.23 2.85 -7.73
C VAL A 161 -13.06 3.96 -7.12
N LYS A 162 -13.09 4.02 -5.78
CA LYS A 162 -13.79 5.07 -5.02
C LYS A 162 -12.91 5.56 -3.88
N TRP A 163 -12.93 6.87 -3.65
CA TRP A 163 -12.38 7.52 -2.48
C TRP A 163 -13.51 8.20 -1.69
N ASN A 164 -13.64 7.85 -0.42
CA ASN A 164 -14.53 8.54 0.52
C ASN A 164 -13.68 9.31 1.53
N GLU A 165 -13.52 10.61 1.29
CA GLU A 165 -12.68 11.49 2.10
C GLU A 165 -13.17 11.57 3.56
N LYS A 166 -14.49 11.57 3.78
CA LYS A 166 -15.07 11.68 5.14
C LYS A 166 -14.73 10.47 6.00
N GLU A 167 -14.70 9.30 5.39
CA GLU A 167 -14.40 8.05 6.07
C GLU A 167 -12.92 7.69 6.01
N GLY A 168 -12.13 8.38 5.17
CA GLY A 168 -10.76 8.00 4.89
C GLY A 168 -10.64 6.64 4.19
N LYS A 169 -11.68 6.23 3.47
CA LYS A 169 -11.75 4.91 2.86
C LYS A 169 -11.52 4.97 1.36
N TRP A 170 -10.45 4.32 0.91
CA TRP A 170 -10.23 4.01 -0.49
C TRP A 170 -10.73 2.59 -0.78
N SER A 171 -11.33 2.35 -1.94
CA SER A 171 -11.84 1.02 -2.28
C SER A 171 -11.85 0.78 -3.78
N TYR A 172 -11.76 -0.49 -4.16
CA TYR A 172 -11.89 -0.94 -5.53
C TYR A 172 -12.80 -2.17 -5.65
N VAL A 173 -13.43 -2.29 -6.80
CA VAL A 173 -14.24 -3.46 -7.20
C VAL A 173 -13.80 -3.84 -8.60
N ILE A 174 -13.28 -5.05 -8.78
CA ILE A 174 -12.94 -5.57 -10.11
C ILE A 174 -14.23 -5.83 -10.88
N ASN A 175 -14.26 -5.42 -12.16
CA ASN A 175 -15.43 -5.57 -13.00
C ASN A 175 -15.79 -7.05 -13.21
N GLN A 176 -17.07 -7.38 -13.08
CA GLN A 176 -17.56 -8.75 -13.17
C GLN A 176 -17.33 -9.36 -14.56
N ASP A 177 -17.50 -8.58 -15.62
CA ASP A 177 -17.28 -9.10 -16.99
C ASP A 177 -15.81 -9.39 -17.23
N PHE A 178 -14.90 -8.58 -16.62
CA PHE A 178 -13.49 -8.88 -16.64
C PHE A 178 -13.18 -10.18 -15.89
N LEU A 179 -13.69 -10.35 -14.65
CA LEU A 179 -13.52 -11.60 -13.90
C LEU A 179 -14.10 -12.80 -14.65
N ASN A 180 -15.28 -12.66 -15.24
CA ASN A 180 -15.90 -13.72 -16.04
C ASN A 180 -15.11 -14.07 -17.30
N SER A 181 -14.29 -13.13 -17.82
CA SER A 181 -13.41 -13.38 -18.96
C SER A 181 -12.18 -14.20 -18.61
N LEU A 182 -11.83 -14.26 -17.33
CA LEU A 182 -10.71 -15.04 -16.81
C LEU A 182 -11.10 -16.52 -16.75
N GLY A 183 -10.24 -17.39 -17.26
CA GLY A 183 -10.45 -18.84 -17.11
C GLY A 183 -10.02 -19.30 -15.72
N VAL A 184 -10.54 -20.42 -15.27
CA VAL A 184 -10.24 -21.03 -13.96
C VAL A 184 -8.89 -21.75 -13.90
N LYS A 185 -8.15 -21.81 -15.01
CA LYS A 185 -6.87 -22.54 -15.11
C LYS A 185 -5.67 -21.67 -14.86
N GLY A 186 -5.78 -20.36 -15.08
CA GLY A 186 -4.68 -19.42 -14.88
C GLY A 186 -4.62 -18.90 -13.45
N THR A 187 -3.58 -18.10 -13.16
CA THR A 187 -3.46 -17.34 -11.92
C THR A 187 -4.02 -15.94 -12.13
N PHE A 188 -4.53 -15.32 -11.08
CA PHE A 188 -4.94 -13.93 -11.11
C PHE A 188 -4.41 -13.18 -9.90
N ASP A 189 -3.95 -11.95 -10.13
CA ASP A 189 -3.38 -11.09 -9.12
C ASP A 189 -3.68 -9.61 -9.46
N ALA A 190 -4.00 -8.82 -8.44
CA ALA A 190 -4.25 -7.40 -8.58
C ALA A 190 -3.72 -6.63 -7.36
N ASP A 191 -2.64 -5.88 -7.59
CA ASP A 191 -1.99 -5.06 -6.59
C ASP A 191 -2.32 -3.59 -6.79
N PHE A 192 -2.55 -2.87 -5.69
CA PHE A 192 -2.80 -1.44 -5.75
C PHE A 192 -1.79 -0.66 -4.92
N TYR A 193 -1.49 0.54 -5.39
CA TYR A 193 -0.60 1.49 -4.73
C TYR A 193 -1.35 2.79 -4.46
N LEU A 194 -1.28 3.28 -3.24
CA LEU A 194 -1.87 4.55 -2.82
C LEU A 194 -0.77 5.50 -2.36
N GLU A 195 -0.71 6.71 -2.92
CA GLU A 195 0.24 7.72 -2.46
C GLU A 195 -0.39 8.61 -1.39
N VAL A 196 0.28 8.72 -0.26
CA VAL A 196 -0.11 9.61 0.84
C VAL A 196 1.07 10.48 1.26
N GLU A 197 0.77 11.64 1.87
CA GLU A 197 1.75 12.47 2.54
C GLU A 197 1.52 12.36 4.05
N ARG A 198 2.57 12.08 4.83
CA ARG A 198 2.53 12.13 6.28
C ARG A 198 2.43 13.58 6.75
N ILE A 199 1.32 13.95 7.42
CA ILE A 199 1.04 15.33 7.82
C ILE A 199 1.13 15.57 9.32
N LYS A 200 1.20 14.52 10.13
CA LYS A 200 1.22 14.62 11.59
C LYS A 200 2.05 13.53 12.24
N ALA A 201 2.67 13.88 13.38
CA ALA A 201 3.37 12.93 14.24
C ALA A 201 2.40 11.95 14.92
N GLY A 202 2.87 10.73 15.16
CA GLY A 202 2.12 9.67 15.80
C GLY A 202 2.40 8.29 15.23
N LYS A 203 1.80 7.28 15.83
CA LYS A 203 1.79 5.90 15.32
C LYS A 203 0.60 5.73 14.39
N VAL A 204 0.85 5.28 13.19
CA VAL A 204 -0.17 5.02 12.16
C VAL A 204 -0.26 3.54 11.89
N GLU A 205 -1.44 2.96 12.06
CA GLU A 205 -1.78 1.63 11.58
C GLU A 205 -2.71 1.79 10.38
N ASN A 206 -2.33 1.20 9.26
CA ASN A 206 -3.14 1.20 8.06
C ASN A 206 -3.57 -0.23 7.72
N THR A 207 -4.85 -0.41 7.41
CA THR A 207 -5.49 -1.73 7.24
C THR A 207 -6.04 -1.87 5.84
N PHE A 208 -5.62 -2.94 5.17
CA PHE A 208 -6.15 -3.40 3.89
C PHE A 208 -7.06 -4.60 4.09
N ILE A 209 -8.22 -4.57 3.46
CA ILE A 209 -9.16 -5.68 3.40
C ILE A 209 -9.29 -6.09 1.93
N ASN A 210 -9.05 -7.36 1.64
CA ASN A 210 -9.28 -7.96 0.32
C ASN A 210 -10.38 -9.03 0.42
N THR A 211 -11.35 -8.99 -0.46
CA THR A 211 -12.47 -9.94 -0.50
C THR A 211 -12.46 -10.68 -1.82
N VAL A 212 -12.27 -11.99 -1.76
CA VAL A 212 -12.30 -12.87 -2.92
C VAL A 212 -13.40 -13.91 -2.73
N ASN A 213 -14.35 -13.97 -3.66
CA ASN A 213 -15.47 -14.92 -3.61
C ASN A 213 -16.15 -14.98 -2.23
N SER A 214 -16.48 -13.81 -1.67
CA SER A 214 -17.10 -13.64 -0.34
C SER A 214 -16.22 -14.05 0.86
N GLN A 215 -14.93 -14.29 0.65
CA GLN A 215 -13.97 -14.48 1.73
C GLN A 215 -13.19 -13.19 1.95
N GLU A 216 -13.36 -12.62 3.14
CA GLU A 216 -12.66 -11.41 3.55
C GLU A 216 -11.36 -11.77 4.28
N MET A 217 -10.27 -11.16 3.84
CA MET A 217 -8.93 -11.31 4.40
C MET A 217 -8.34 -9.94 4.67
N THR A 218 -7.51 -9.83 5.70
CA THR A 218 -7.01 -8.54 6.18
C THR A 218 -5.50 -8.56 6.32
N ALA A 219 -4.86 -7.49 5.85
CA ALA A 219 -3.44 -7.21 6.07
C ALA A 219 -3.26 -5.82 6.70
N LYS A 220 -2.19 -5.63 7.46
CA LYS A 220 -1.92 -4.38 8.18
C LYS A 220 -0.46 -4.01 8.12
N VAL A 221 -0.20 -2.70 8.11
CA VAL A 221 1.13 -2.13 8.24
C VAL A 221 1.12 -1.00 9.28
N THR A 222 2.23 -0.84 9.98
CA THR A 222 2.42 0.23 10.97
C THR A 222 3.64 1.05 10.60
N THR A 223 3.53 2.38 10.74
CA THR A 223 4.66 3.31 10.69
C THR A 223 4.57 4.28 11.87
N THR A 224 5.67 4.93 12.22
CA THR A 224 5.71 5.89 13.34
C THR A 224 6.35 7.20 12.88
N THR A 225 5.82 8.32 13.31
CA THR A 225 6.41 9.64 13.07
C THR A 225 6.71 10.28 14.43
N PRO A 226 7.98 10.60 14.71
CA PRO A 226 8.33 11.24 15.97
C PRO A 226 7.75 12.65 16.08
N GLU A 227 7.43 13.05 17.30
CA GLU A 227 7.06 14.43 17.57
C GLU A 227 8.23 15.37 17.22
N PRO A 228 7.95 16.54 16.63
CA PRO A 228 8.98 17.55 16.43
C PRO A 228 9.64 17.91 17.78
N PRO A 229 10.93 18.17 17.83
CA PRO A 229 11.59 18.61 19.07
C PRO A 229 10.86 19.86 19.60
N LYS A 230 10.46 19.78 20.86
CA LYS A 230 9.84 20.91 21.54
C LYS A 230 10.84 22.09 21.49
N PRO A 231 10.43 23.30 21.09
CA PRO A 231 11.30 24.46 21.17
C PRO A 231 11.89 24.54 22.57
N GLU A 232 13.21 24.63 22.68
CA GLU A 232 13.84 24.90 23.96
C GLU A 232 13.24 26.20 24.52
N GLU A 233 12.67 26.14 25.72
CA GLU A 233 12.29 27.35 26.44
C GLU A 233 13.53 28.24 26.50
N PRO A 234 13.42 29.57 26.18
CA PRO A 234 14.53 30.47 26.34
C PRO A 234 15.10 30.26 27.73
N GLY A 235 16.34 29.78 27.79
CA GLY A 235 16.96 29.42 29.05
C GLY A 235 16.79 30.55 30.06
N LYS A 236 16.24 30.23 31.24
CA LYS A 236 16.31 31.19 32.37
C LYS A 236 17.71 31.72 32.42
N PRO A 237 17.89 33.05 32.52
CA PRO A 237 19.25 33.62 32.65
C PRO A 237 19.98 32.85 33.75
N ASN A 238 21.11 32.27 33.37
CA ASN A 238 21.98 31.61 34.35
C ASN A 238 22.23 32.59 35.50
N PRO A 239 21.96 32.23 36.77
CA PRO A 239 22.22 33.15 37.87
C PRO A 239 23.66 33.59 37.78
N GLN A 240 23.82 34.88 37.54
CA GLN A 240 25.11 35.53 37.47
C GLN A 240 25.92 35.15 38.72
N PRO A 241 27.15 34.67 38.58
CA PRO A 241 27.95 34.37 39.77
C PRO A 241 28.01 35.62 40.67
N SER A 242 27.56 35.49 41.90
CA SER A 242 27.67 36.55 42.89
C SER A 242 29.17 36.91 43.05
N LEU A 243 29.52 38.14 42.69
CA LEU A 243 30.86 38.67 42.91
C LEU A 243 31.22 38.51 44.38
N PRO A 244 32.46 38.11 44.72
CA PRO A 244 32.92 38.07 46.10
C PRO A 244 32.87 39.49 46.69
N ASN A 245 32.19 39.60 47.83
CA ASN A 245 32.12 40.84 48.59
C ASN A 245 33.47 41.08 49.25
N THR A 246 34.40 41.81 48.61
CA THR A 246 35.57 42.31 49.21
C THR A 246 35.31 43.74 49.69
N GLY A 247 35.17 43.82 51.02
CA GLY A 247 34.94 45.08 51.71
C GLY A 247 36.07 46.07 51.63
N THR A 248 35.66 47.32 51.77
CA THR A 248 36.34 48.52 52.29
C THR A 248 37.63 48.98 51.66
N ALA A 249 37.52 50.11 50.95
CA ALA A 249 38.24 51.32 51.38
C ALA A 249 37.88 52.48 50.39
N ALA A 250 37.56 53.59 50.96
CA ALA A 250 37.25 54.84 50.25
C ALA A 250 38.41 55.38 49.50
N SER A 251 38.26 55.89 48.32
CA SER A 251 38.86 57.17 47.85
C SER A 251 38.31 57.58 46.48
N MET A 252 37.71 58.75 46.49
CA MET A 252 37.73 59.86 45.53
C MET A 252 38.01 59.58 44.04
N LEU A 253 37.00 59.82 43.21
CA LEU A 253 36.87 60.65 41.99
C LEU A 253 38.10 60.84 41.07
N PRO A 254 37.98 61.22 39.77
CA PRO A 254 36.83 61.70 39.02
C PRO A 254 36.63 61.09 37.60
N VAL A 255 35.36 61.17 37.11
CA VAL A 255 34.84 61.73 35.88
C VAL A 255 35.78 61.87 34.68
N VAL A 256 35.32 61.42 33.54
CA VAL A 256 35.45 61.82 32.13
C VAL A 256 35.40 60.54 31.28
N GLY A 257 34.62 60.31 30.33
CA GLY A 257 33.85 61.08 29.42
C GLY A 257 33.37 60.21 28.29
N MET A 258 32.25 60.59 27.81
CA MET A 258 31.83 60.63 26.39
C MET A 258 31.83 59.32 25.59
N ILE A 259 30.61 58.91 25.19
CA ILE A 259 29.84 59.32 24.00
C ILE A 259 30.46 58.80 22.68
N LEU A 260 29.58 58.28 21.87
CA LEU A 260 29.51 58.03 20.42
C LEU A 260 29.51 56.52 20.11
N GLY A 261 28.60 56.09 19.36
CA GLY A 261 27.71 56.70 18.40
C GLY A 261 26.71 55.72 17.83
N LEU A 262 25.65 56.34 17.63
CA LEU A 262 24.51 55.92 16.83
C LEU A 262 24.87 55.71 15.36
N LEU A 263 23.95 54.99 14.71
CA LEU A 263 23.66 55.05 13.27
C LEU A 263 24.41 54.07 12.37
N SER A 264 23.68 53.16 11.80
CA SER A 264 23.11 53.39 10.48
C SER A 264 22.04 52.39 10.09
N LEU A 265 20.90 52.94 10.02
CA LEU A 265 19.78 52.53 9.17
C LEU A 265 20.16 52.67 7.69
N VAL A 266 19.38 51.92 6.86
CA VAL A 266 18.98 52.24 5.47
C VAL A 266 19.80 51.55 4.37
N GLY A 267 19.02 50.80 3.60
CA GLY A 267 19.45 50.33 2.29
C GLY A 267 18.42 49.40 1.59
N LEU A 268 17.16 49.87 1.53
CA LEU A 268 16.25 49.38 0.49
C LEU A 268 16.80 49.72 -0.90
N ARG A 269 16.87 48.77 -1.80
CA ARG A 269 16.55 49.08 -3.21
C ARG A 269 16.12 47.83 -3.98
N LYS A 270 14.90 47.93 -4.49
CA LYS A 270 14.34 47.21 -5.63
C LYS A 270 15.25 47.28 -6.85
N TYR A 271 15.33 46.22 -7.63
CA TYR A 271 15.35 46.37 -9.09
C TYR A 271 14.54 45.26 -9.74
N LYS A 272 13.55 45.69 -10.54
CA LYS A 272 12.89 44.95 -11.60
C LYS A 272 13.85 44.73 -12.77
N LYS A 273 13.86 43.59 -13.34
CA LYS A 273 13.52 43.34 -14.75
C LYS A 273 13.23 41.88 -14.97
#